data_e3e622b5ba633bc6e3b4e27e468a3d6d
#
_entry.id   e3e622b5ba633bc6e3b4e27e468a3d6d
#
_cell.length_a   1.000
_cell.length_b   1.000
_cell.length_c   1.000
_cell.angle_alpha   90.00
_cell.angle_beta   90.00
_cell.angle_gamma   90.00
#
_symmetry.space_group_name_H-M   'P 1'
#
loop_
_entity.id
_entity.type
_entity.pdbx_description
1 polymer ?
#
loop_
_entity_poly.entity_id
_entity_poly.type
_entity_poly.pdbx_seq_one_letter_code
_entity_poly.pdbx_strand_id
1 'polypeptide(L)'
;MNINRPLYNYVNKEPLKLLLTLLTLWSFFAVTAGAEETAELSSPDNQPIVFVELFSTQACGFCPDADKLLSDIIQSGKAVGFGCHVDYFDVKEGSLSQPFCSKRQADYTRFLQSGPTYTPQMIINGLVDVMGHKTQQVLEAIDHVSNISTVSTIALQPLEDSDHYQVSLDAIDAEDDMPAAIWLAYIDQDHDITVADGANRGQDIIYKNIVSKVKELQAWDGGALTFTFSPMLEESHKGFLVFVQSQITGKILASSPLMQSEDSES
;
A
#
# COMPACT_ATOMS: atom_id res chain seq x y z
N MET A 1 -16.56 64.29 -0.41
CA MET A 1 -16.46 64.97 0.88
C MET A 1 -15.39 64.23 1.63
N ASN A 2 -14.13 64.64 1.57
CA ASN A 2 -13.42 65.54 2.51
C ASN A 2 -13.37 64.89 3.90
N ILE A 3 -12.30 64.74 4.66
CA ILE A 3 -10.95 65.36 4.66
C ILE A 3 -10.10 64.58 5.71
N ASN A 4 -8.80 64.48 5.43
CA ASN A 4 -7.62 64.76 6.25
C ASN A 4 -7.05 63.77 7.27
N ARG A 5 -5.79 63.53 7.05
CA ARG A 5 -4.64 63.16 7.91
C ARG A 5 -4.41 64.20 9.03
N PRO A 6 -3.55 63.96 10.04
CA PRO A 6 -2.10 63.91 9.77
C PRO A 6 -1.26 62.98 10.66
N LEU A 7 -0.01 62.89 10.22
CA LEU A 7 1.22 62.31 10.77
C LEU A 7 1.65 62.97 12.10
N TYR A 8 2.27 62.20 12.99
CA TYR A 8 3.25 62.82 13.93
C TYR A 8 4.44 61.88 14.16
N ASN A 9 5.60 62.33 13.72
CA ASN A 9 6.94 61.86 14.07
C ASN A 9 7.29 62.30 15.49
N TYR A 10 7.99 61.46 16.26
CA TYR A 10 8.87 61.95 17.30
C TYR A 10 10.14 61.07 17.37
N VAL A 11 11.24 61.72 17.00
CA VAL A 11 12.62 61.30 17.22
C VAL A 11 13.05 61.85 18.56
N ASN A 12 13.68 61.10 19.41
CA ASN A 12 14.65 61.70 20.36
C ASN A 12 15.72 60.71 20.82
N LYS A 13 16.86 61.22 20.77
CA LYS A 13 18.27 60.93 20.93
C LYS A 13 18.66 60.40 22.31
N GLU A 14 19.74 59.64 22.27
CA GLU A 14 20.68 59.20 23.28
C GLU A 14 21.06 60.22 24.40
N PRO A 15 21.70 59.78 25.53
CA PRO A 15 23.14 59.57 25.48
C PRO A 15 23.77 58.40 26.31
N LEU A 16 24.85 57.95 25.81
CA LEU A 16 26.00 57.24 26.34
C LEU A 16 26.38 57.59 27.78
N LYS A 17 26.45 56.58 28.66
CA LYS A 17 27.32 56.64 29.85
C LYS A 17 28.07 55.32 30.05
N LEU A 18 29.34 55.44 29.84
CA LEU A 18 30.46 54.56 30.17
C LEU A 18 30.64 54.45 31.65
N LEU A 19 30.66 53.27 32.25
CA LEU A 19 31.29 53.01 33.56
C LEU A 19 31.88 51.60 33.59
N LEU A 20 33.21 51.55 33.63
CA LEU A 20 33.99 50.39 33.98
C LEU A 20 33.80 50.07 35.50
N THR A 21 33.67 48.78 35.84
CA THR A 21 34.32 48.22 37.04
C THR A 21 34.30 46.68 37.00
N LEU A 22 35.50 46.13 37.02
CA LEU A 22 36.07 45.02 37.80
C LEU A 22 35.48 43.59 37.74
N LEU A 23 36.41 42.77 37.29
CA LEU A 23 36.53 41.29 37.43
C LEU A 23 36.03 40.71 38.76
N THR A 24 35.20 39.66 38.65
CA THR A 24 35.31 38.49 39.53
C THR A 24 35.10 37.24 38.69
N LEU A 25 36.18 36.45 38.55
CA LEU A 25 36.11 35.07 38.04
C LEU A 25 35.27 34.23 39.04
N TRP A 26 34.16 33.73 38.59
CA TRP A 26 33.52 32.60 39.19
C TRP A 26 33.28 31.51 38.15
N SER A 27 34.15 30.52 38.23
CA SER A 27 34.09 29.31 37.41
C SER A 27 32.81 28.54 37.75
N PHE A 28 31.76 28.71 36.97
CA PHE A 28 30.65 27.79 36.98
C PHE A 28 30.95 26.64 36.02
N PHE A 29 31.26 25.49 36.63
CA PHE A 29 31.19 24.19 35.95
C PHE A 29 29.75 23.98 35.53
N ALA A 30 29.43 24.26 34.31
CA ALA A 30 28.16 23.84 33.68
C ALA A 30 28.28 22.34 33.39
N VAL A 31 27.68 21.52 34.25
CA VAL A 31 27.34 20.13 33.90
C VAL A 31 26.33 20.22 32.79
N THR A 32 26.77 20.00 31.57
CA THR A 32 25.89 19.72 30.46
C THR A 32 25.29 18.35 30.71
N ALA A 33 24.06 18.30 31.25
CA ALA A 33 23.23 17.13 31.15
C ALA A 33 23.04 16.89 29.66
N GLY A 34 23.67 15.87 29.10
CA GLY A 34 23.38 15.35 27.78
C GLY A 34 21.94 14.94 27.78
N ALA A 35 21.08 15.72 27.10
CA ALA A 35 19.82 15.20 26.64
C ALA A 35 20.21 14.10 25.65
N GLU A 36 19.98 12.84 26.02
CA GLU A 36 19.86 11.76 25.04
C GLU A 36 18.74 12.16 24.10
N GLU A 37 19.15 12.65 22.95
CA GLU A 37 18.31 12.80 21.78
C GLU A 37 17.91 11.37 21.40
N THR A 38 16.75 10.94 21.92
CA THR A 38 16.09 9.74 21.41
C THR A 38 15.89 10.00 19.94
N ALA A 39 16.73 9.37 19.11
CA ALA A 39 16.50 9.30 17.68
C ALA A 39 15.10 8.69 17.51
N GLU A 40 14.10 9.56 17.28
CA GLU A 40 12.86 9.12 16.66
C GLU A 40 13.29 8.44 15.37
N LEU A 41 13.14 7.11 15.33
CA LEU A 41 13.14 6.38 14.06
C LEU A 41 12.00 7.01 13.25
N SER A 42 12.36 7.96 12.40
CA SER A 42 11.48 8.44 11.36
C SER A 42 11.11 7.23 10.52
N SER A 43 9.86 6.81 10.65
CA SER A 43 9.27 5.81 9.76
C SER A 43 9.60 6.18 8.33
N PRO A 44 10.00 5.23 7.47
CA PRO A 44 10.29 5.52 6.09
C PRO A 44 9.03 6.09 5.45
N ASP A 45 9.17 7.29 4.97
CA ASP A 45 8.34 8.06 4.06
C ASP A 45 6.83 7.77 4.17
N ASN A 46 6.11 8.70 4.80
CA ASN A 46 4.65 8.65 5.01
C ASN A 46 3.89 8.92 3.69
N GLN A 47 4.29 8.21 2.61
CA GLN A 47 3.55 8.25 1.35
C GLN A 47 2.28 7.40 1.49
N PRO A 48 1.13 7.90 1.04
CA PRO A 48 -0.09 7.12 1.07
C PRO A 48 0.09 5.82 0.28
N ILE A 49 -0.21 4.70 0.91
CA ILE A 49 -0.17 3.39 0.26
C ILE A 49 -1.25 3.37 -0.82
N VAL A 50 -0.89 2.93 -2.02
CA VAL A 50 -1.85 2.59 -3.07
C VAL A 50 -1.91 1.08 -3.20
N PHE A 51 -3.11 0.52 -3.24
CA PHE A 51 -3.33 -0.91 -3.39
C PHE A 51 -3.76 -1.23 -4.82
N VAL A 52 -3.10 -2.17 -5.46
CA VAL A 52 -3.35 -2.52 -6.86
C VAL A 52 -3.61 -4.01 -7.01
N GLU A 53 -4.73 -4.36 -7.67
CA GLU A 53 -5.03 -5.72 -8.08
C GLU A 53 -5.09 -5.80 -9.61
N LEU A 54 -4.35 -6.72 -10.18
CA LEU A 54 -4.36 -6.99 -11.63
C LEU A 54 -5.07 -8.30 -11.91
N PHE A 55 -6.17 -8.26 -12.65
CA PHE A 55 -6.83 -9.44 -13.20
C PHE A 55 -6.25 -9.75 -14.57
N SER A 56 -5.54 -10.87 -14.68
CA SER A 56 -4.70 -11.26 -15.80
C SER A 56 -4.96 -12.72 -16.20
N THR A 57 -4.35 -13.18 -17.28
CA THR A 57 -4.31 -14.59 -17.69
C THR A 57 -3.18 -14.82 -18.68
N GLN A 58 -2.58 -16.01 -18.64
CA GLN A 58 -1.56 -16.45 -19.61
C GLN A 58 -2.07 -16.47 -21.05
N ALA A 59 -3.38 -16.61 -21.25
CA ALA A 59 -4.00 -16.72 -22.58
C ALA A 59 -4.21 -15.37 -23.31
N CYS A 60 -4.11 -14.23 -22.60
CA CYS A 60 -4.39 -12.90 -23.15
C CYS A 60 -3.12 -12.22 -23.67
N GLY A 61 -3.09 -11.80 -24.92
CA GLY A 61 -1.89 -11.22 -25.55
C GLY A 61 -1.41 -9.87 -25.00
N PHE A 62 -2.26 -9.15 -24.25
CA PHE A 62 -1.88 -7.88 -23.59
C PHE A 62 -1.54 -8.04 -22.10
N CYS A 63 -1.73 -9.24 -21.56
CA CYS A 63 -1.53 -9.49 -20.13
C CYS A 63 -0.06 -9.45 -19.71
N PRO A 64 0.91 -9.98 -20.46
CA PRO A 64 2.33 -9.93 -20.05
C PRO A 64 2.85 -8.51 -19.79
N ASP A 65 2.44 -7.53 -20.60
CA ASP A 65 2.81 -6.13 -20.39
C ASP A 65 2.22 -5.57 -19.08
N ALA A 66 1.00 -5.97 -18.74
CA ALA A 66 0.35 -5.56 -17.51
C ALA A 66 0.95 -6.25 -16.27
N ASP A 67 1.29 -7.54 -16.36
CA ASP A 67 1.95 -8.29 -15.29
C ASP A 67 3.33 -7.70 -14.98
N LYS A 68 4.08 -7.35 -16.03
CA LYS A 68 5.36 -6.65 -15.89
C LYS A 68 5.17 -5.27 -15.26
N LEU A 69 4.19 -4.49 -15.71
CA LEU A 69 3.92 -3.16 -15.17
C LEU A 69 3.56 -3.22 -13.69
N LEU A 70 2.71 -4.17 -13.27
CA LEU A 70 2.40 -4.38 -11.86
C LEU A 70 3.66 -4.66 -11.04
N SER A 71 4.51 -5.56 -11.53
CA SER A 71 5.78 -5.88 -10.87
C SER A 71 6.67 -4.64 -10.71
N ASP A 72 6.82 -3.84 -11.77
CA ASP A 72 7.63 -2.61 -11.76
C ASP A 72 7.06 -1.57 -10.76
N ILE A 73 5.73 -1.43 -10.68
CA ILE A 73 5.05 -0.52 -9.75
C ILE A 73 5.29 -0.96 -8.29
N ILE A 74 5.12 -2.23 -7.98
CA ILE A 74 5.34 -2.77 -6.62
C ILE A 74 6.82 -2.66 -6.24
N GLN A 75 7.74 -3.04 -7.13
CA GLN A 75 9.18 -2.96 -6.88
C GLN A 75 9.65 -1.52 -6.66
N SER A 76 9.04 -0.54 -7.31
CA SER A 76 9.35 0.87 -7.10
C SER A 76 8.80 1.46 -5.81
N GLY A 77 8.03 0.70 -5.03
CA GLY A 77 7.38 1.15 -3.80
C GLY A 77 6.17 2.07 -4.01
N LYS A 78 5.72 2.26 -5.26
CA LYS A 78 4.56 3.13 -5.56
C LYS A 78 3.22 2.53 -5.15
N ALA A 79 3.15 1.21 -5.07
CA ALA A 79 1.96 0.51 -4.63
C ALA A 79 2.32 -0.82 -3.96
N VAL A 80 1.35 -1.38 -3.24
CA VAL A 80 1.30 -2.76 -2.80
C VAL A 80 0.17 -3.48 -3.52
N GLY A 81 0.20 -4.80 -3.59
CA GLY A 81 -0.87 -5.57 -4.23
C GLY A 81 -0.38 -6.83 -4.90
N PHE A 82 -1.19 -7.36 -5.82
CA PHE A 82 -0.93 -8.65 -6.46
C PHE A 82 -1.61 -8.81 -7.83
N GLY A 83 -1.10 -9.77 -8.60
CA GLY A 83 -1.74 -10.30 -9.80
C GLY A 83 -2.67 -11.47 -9.45
N CYS A 84 -3.84 -11.52 -10.03
CA CYS A 84 -4.89 -12.52 -9.81
C CYS A 84 -5.30 -13.09 -11.16
N HIS A 85 -4.86 -14.32 -11.47
CA HIS A 85 -5.12 -14.92 -12.76
C HIS A 85 -6.52 -15.53 -12.81
N VAL A 86 -7.33 -15.07 -13.77
CA VAL A 86 -8.73 -15.50 -13.96
C VAL A 86 -8.81 -16.83 -14.70
N ASP A 87 -9.88 -17.60 -14.47
CA ASP A 87 -10.06 -18.97 -14.98
C ASP A 87 -11.11 -19.11 -16.10
N TYR A 88 -11.72 -18.02 -16.55
CA TYR A 88 -12.76 -18.09 -17.60
C TYR A 88 -12.21 -18.17 -19.03
N PHE A 89 -10.89 -18.16 -19.20
CA PHE A 89 -10.25 -18.66 -20.42
C PHE A 89 -10.00 -20.16 -20.27
N ASP A 90 -9.96 -20.88 -21.38
CA ASP A 90 -9.62 -22.31 -21.37
C ASP A 90 -8.23 -22.52 -20.79
N VAL A 91 -8.20 -22.91 -19.51
CA VAL A 91 -6.97 -23.00 -18.72
C VAL A 91 -6.55 -24.46 -18.63
N LYS A 92 -5.29 -24.72 -18.97
CA LYS A 92 -4.70 -26.06 -18.91
C LYS A 92 -4.01 -26.29 -17.57
N GLU A 93 -3.71 -27.57 -17.33
CA GLU A 93 -2.90 -27.98 -16.19
C GLU A 93 -1.58 -27.18 -16.14
N GLY A 94 -1.19 -26.72 -14.94
CA GLY A 94 -0.02 -25.87 -14.72
C GLY A 94 -0.24 -24.37 -14.93
N SER A 95 -1.49 -23.93 -15.16
CA SER A 95 -1.77 -22.50 -15.21
C SER A 95 -1.83 -21.87 -13.81
N LEU A 96 -1.60 -20.57 -13.75
CA LEU A 96 -1.70 -19.76 -12.52
C LEU A 96 -3.14 -19.36 -12.18
N SER A 97 -4.13 -19.78 -12.99
CA SER A 97 -5.51 -19.37 -12.86
C SER A 97 -6.18 -19.91 -11.62
N GLN A 98 -6.95 -19.05 -10.95
CA GLN A 98 -7.64 -19.37 -9.72
C GLN A 98 -9.12 -18.99 -9.84
N PRO A 99 -10.08 -19.87 -9.53
CA PRO A 99 -11.51 -19.56 -9.60
C PRO A 99 -11.93 -18.35 -8.72
N PHE A 100 -11.25 -18.15 -7.59
CA PHE A 100 -11.54 -17.00 -6.75
C PHE A 100 -11.15 -15.67 -7.41
N CYS A 101 -10.18 -15.65 -8.34
CA CYS A 101 -9.79 -14.46 -9.09
C CYS A 101 -10.92 -13.99 -9.99
N SER A 102 -11.55 -14.89 -10.74
CA SER A 102 -12.72 -14.55 -11.58
C SER A 102 -13.91 -14.07 -10.74
N LYS A 103 -14.14 -14.72 -9.58
CA LYS A 103 -15.18 -14.27 -8.66
C LYS A 103 -14.87 -12.87 -8.11
N ARG A 104 -13.65 -12.62 -7.67
CA ARG A 104 -13.22 -11.33 -7.12
C ARG A 104 -13.31 -10.21 -8.17
N GLN A 105 -12.96 -10.50 -9.42
CA GLN A 105 -13.14 -9.58 -10.54
C GLN A 105 -14.61 -9.24 -10.79
N ALA A 106 -15.49 -10.25 -10.75
CA ALA A 106 -16.93 -10.04 -10.89
C ALA A 106 -17.51 -9.21 -9.72
N ASP A 107 -16.97 -9.37 -8.51
CA ASP A 107 -17.37 -8.55 -7.36
C ASP A 107 -17.00 -7.07 -7.62
N TYR A 108 -15.79 -6.76 -8.13
CA TYR A 108 -15.43 -5.40 -8.52
C TYR A 108 -16.29 -4.82 -9.63
N THR A 109 -16.67 -5.62 -10.62
CA THR A 109 -17.63 -5.19 -11.67
C THR A 109 -18.94 -4.69 -11.07
N ARG A 110 -19.42 -5.33 -10.00
CA ARG A 110 -20.65 -4.90 -9.29
C ARG A 110 -20.41 -3.67 -8.43
N PHE A 111 -19.31 -3.60 -7.68
CA PHE A 111 -18.99 -2.46 -6.84
C PHE A 111 -18.81 -1.18 -7.66
N LEU A 112 -18.04 -1.26 -8.73
CA LEU A 112 -17.71 -0.11 -9.56
C LEU A 112 -18.78 0.20 -10.61
N GLN A 113 -19.80 -0.67 -10.76
CA GLN A 113 -20.80 -0.58 -11.84
C GLN A 113 -20.12 -0.41 -13.21
N SER A 114 -18.93 -0.98 -13.34
CA SER A 114 -18.16 -0.98 -14.57
C SER A 114 -18.78 -1.95 -15.59
N GLY A 115 -18.35 -1.87 -16.82
CA GLY A 115 -18.81 -2.76 -17.89
C GLY A 115 -18.47 -4.24 -17.63
N PRO A 116 -18.56 -5.10 -18.63
CA PRO A 116 -18.23 -6.52 -18.47
C PRO A 116 -16.76 -6.69 -18.07
N THR A 117 -16.45 -7.80 -17.40
CA THR A 117 -15.07 -8.21 -17.06
C THR A 117 -14.19 -8.30 -18.32
N TYR A 118 -12.95 -7.89 -18.21
CA TYR A 118 -11.96 -7.96 -19.29
C TYR A 118 -10.56 -8.23 -18.72
N THR A 119 -9.62 -8.63 -19.56
CA THR A 119 -8.21 -8.75 -19.18
C THR A 119 -7.32 -8.02 -20.19
N PRO A 120 -6.21 -7.42 -19.72
CA PRO A 120 -5.83 -7.22 -18.32
C PRO A 120 -6.62 -6.04 -17.72
N GLN A 121 -7.26 -6.25 -16.55
CA GLN A 121 -7.96 -5.21 -15.80
C GLN A 121 -7.18 -4.94 -14.51
N MET A 122 -6.86 -3.68 -14.25
CA MET A 122 -6.19 -3.24 -13.03
C MET A 122 -7.15 -2.42 -12.18
N ILE A 123 -7.32 -2.82 -10.93
CA ILE A 123 -8.17 -2.14 -9.94
C ILE A 123 -7.28 -1.43 -8.94
N ILE A 124 -7.52 -0.13 -8.74
CA ILE A 124 -6.70 0.73 -7.88
C ILE A 124 -7.53 1.16 -6.66
N ASN A 125 -7.07 0.84 -5.46
CA ASN A 125 -7.75 1.04 -4.16
C ASN A 125 -9.19 0.53 -4.11
N GLY A 126 -9.61 -0.37 -5.01
CA GLY A 126 -11.00 -0.79 -5.14
C GLY A 126 -11.94 0.29 -5.71
N LEU A 127 -11.42 1.42 -6.20
CA LEU A 127 -12.18 2.60 -6.61
C LEU A 127 -12.22 2.83 -8.12
N VAL A 128 -11.14 2.50 -8.81
CA VAL A 128 -10.96 2.79 -10.24
C VAL A 128 -10.49 1.55 -10.96
N ASP A 129 -11.08 1.26 -12.14
CA ASP A 129 -10.59 0.24 -13.06
C ASP A 129 -9.94 0.88 -14.29
N VAL A 130 -8.84 0.30 -14.74
CA VAL A 130 -8.12 0.72 -15.94
C VAL A 130 -7.63 -0.49 -16.74
N MET A 131 -7.42 -0.33 -18.04
CA MET A 131 -6.76 -1.35 -18.86
C MET A 131 -5.30 -1.52 -18.42
N GLY A 132 -4.95 -2.66 -17.81
CA GLY A 132 -3.66 -2.88 -17.16
C GLY A 132 -2.43 -2.71 -18.04
N HIS A 133 -2.54 -2.89 -19.37
CA HIS A 133 -1.44 -2.68 -20.33
C HIS A 133 -1.26 -1.21 -20.78
N LYS A 134 -2.12 -0.29 -20.35
CA LYS A 134 -2.03 1.15 -20.68
C LYS A 134 -1.20 1.87 -19.63
N THR A 135 0.09 1.71 -19.67
CA THR A 135 1.05 2.19 -18.66
C THR A 135 0.76 3.63 -18.19
N GLN A 136 0.59 4.57 -19.12
CA GLN A 136 0.33 5.96 -18.74
C GLN A 136 -0.99 6.12 -17.99
N GLN A 137 -2.07 5.49 -18.45
CA GLN A 137 -3.39 5.54 -17.79
C GLN A 137 -3.33 4.91 -16.39
N VAL A 138 -2.59 3.82 -16.22
CA VAL A 138 -2.38 3.18 -14.92
C VAL A 138 -1.65 4.13 -13.96
N LEU A 139 -0.56 4.75 -14.40
CA LEU A 139 0.21 5.66 -13.55
C LEU A 139 -0.59 6.93 -13.20
N GLU A 140 -1.35 7.49 -14.14
CA GLU A 140 -2.25 8.62 -13.90
C GLU A 140 -3.37 8.25 -12.92
N ALA A 141 -3.93 7.02 -13.02
CA ALA A 141 -4.95 6.55 -12.09
C ALA A 141 -4.39 6.32 -10.67
N ILE A 142 -3.17 5.79 -10.54
CA ILE A 142 -2.48 5.66 -9.26
C ILE A 142 -2.27 7.04 -8.62
N ASP A 143 -1.74 8.00 -9.37
CA ASP A 143 -1.55 9.37 -8.90
C ASP A 143 -2.88 10.03 -8.51
N HIS A 144 -3.90 9.90 -9.33
CA HIS A 144 -5.23 10.42 -9.02
C HIS A 144 -5.78 9.82 -7.72
N VAL A 145 -5.75 8.49 -7.58
CA VAL A 145 -6.32 7.79 -6.42
C VAL A 145 -5.54 8.10 -5.14
N SER A 146 -4.21 8.23 -5.20
CA SER A 146 -3.39 8.61 -4.05
C SER A 146 -3.76 9.98 -3.47
N ASN A 147 -4.30 10.88 -4.30
CA ASN A 147 -4.74 12.22 -3.89
C ASN A 147 -6.17 12.27 -3.33
N ILE A 148 -7.02 11.28 -3.62
CA ILE A 148 -8.44 11.31 -3.22
C ILE A 148 -8.82 10.23 -2.21
N SER A 149 -7.97 9.24 -2.00
CA SER A 149 -8.24 8.12 -1.10
C SER A 149 -6.96 7.67 -0.40
N THR A 150 -6.98 7.71 0.90
CA THR A 150 -5.88 7.17 1.72
C THR A 150 -6.17 5.72 2.08
N VAL A 151 -5.23 4.84 1.80
CA VAL A 151 -5.18 3.49 2.35
C VAL A 151 -4.31 3.54 3.59
N SER A 152 -4.88 3.24 4.75
CA SER A 152 -4.17 3.23 6.02
C SER A 152 -3.16 2.08 6.09
N THR A 153 -2.09 2.26 6.83
CA THR A 153 -1.11 1.19 7.03
C THR A 153 -1.56 0.25 8.14
N ILE A 154 -1.56 -1.05 7.85
CA ILE A 154 -1.69 -2.10 8.87
C ILE A 154 -0.29 -2.40 9.39
N ALA A 155 -0.08 -2.24 10.69
CA ALA A 155 1.16 -2.67 11.32
C ALA A 155 1.15 -4.19 11.53
N LEU A 156 2.16 -4.87 11.00
CA LEU A 156 2.40 -6.30 11.20
C LEU A 156 3.72 -6.48 11.95
N GLN A 157 3.69 -7.16 13.06
CA GLN A 157 4.86 -7.47 13.88
C GLN A 157 4.98 -8.98 14.09
N PRO A 158 6.08 -9.61 13.66
CA PRO A 158 6.33 -11.01 14.00
C PRO A 158 6.46 -11.15 15.52
N LEU A 159 5.92 -12.22 16.07
CA LEU A 159 6.07 -12.56 17.48
C LEU A 159 7.27 -13.49 17.66
N GLU A 160 8.10 -13.19 18.66
CA GLU A 160 9.31 -13.97 18.96
C GLU A 160 8.99 -15.47 19.13
N ASP A 161 9.86 -16.32 18.63
CA ASP A 161 9.82 -17.77 18.73
C ASP A 161 8.49 -18.43 18.24
N SER A 162 7.80 -17.78 17.27
CA SER A 162 6.55 -18.32 16.74
C SER A 162 6.35 -17.93 15.27
N ASP A 163 5.48 -18.67 14.58
CA ASP A 163 4.99 -18.35 13.24
C ASP A 163 3.81 -17.36 13.25
N HIS A 164 3.58 -16.69 14.39
CA HIS A 164 2.48 -15.75 14.57
C HIS A 164 2.92 -14.31 14.34
N TYR A 165 1.96 -13.54 13.85
CA TYR A 165 2.07 -12.09 13.66
C TYR A 165 1.00 -11.38 14.46
N GLN A 166 1.37 -10.27 15.08
CA GLN A 166 0.41 -9.32 15.63
C GLN A 166 0.01 -8.32 14.54
N VAL A 167 -1.28 -8.20 14.33
CA VAL A 167 -1.91 -7.15 13.51
C VAL A 167 -2.31 -6.01 14.44
N SER A 168 -1.95 -4.77 14.09
CA SER A 168 -2.48 -3.57 14.71
C SER A 168 -3.06 -2.65 13.65
N LEU A 169 -4.31 -2.28 13.84
CA LEU A 169 -5.09 -1.44 12.95
C LEU A 169 -5.71 -0.31 13.76
N ASP A 170 -5.43 0.93 13.38
CA ASP A 170 -6.05 2.10 13.98
C ASP A 170 -7.51 2.23 13.53
N ALA A 171 -8.32 2.94 14.31
CA ALA A 171 -9.68 3.25 13.92
C ALA A 171 -9.70 4.11 12.64
N ILE A 172 -10.58 3.77 11.71
CA ILE A 172 -10.79 4.51 10.46
C ILE A 172 -12.25 4.98 10.44
N ASP A 173 -12.44 6.29 10.26
CA ASP A 173 -13.77 6.88 10.06
C ASP A 173 -14.20 6.65 8.59
N ALA A 174 -14.92 5.58 8.37
CA ALA A 174 -15.37 5.14 7.05
C ALA A 174 -16.77 4.51 7.14
N GLU A 175 -17.71 5.22 7.77
CA GLU A 175 -19.08 4.73 8.04
C GLU A 175 -19.78 4.25 6.76
N ASP A 176 -19.60 4.96 5.64
CA ASP A 176 -20.18 4.60 4.33
C ASP A 176 -19.57 3.33 3.71
N ASP A 177 -18.41 2.90 4.20
CA ASP A 177 -17.69 1.72 3.72
C ASP A 177 -17.89 0.47 4.62
N MET A 178 -18.71 0.58 5.67
CA MET A 178 -18.97 -0.52 6.60
C MET A 178 -20.23 -1.33 6.25
N PRO A 179 -20.25 -2.66 6.51
CA PRO A 179 -19.19 -3.45 7.12
C PRO A 179 -18.01 -3.71 6.18
N ALA A 180 -16.83 -3.93 6.78
CA ALA A 180 -15.63 -4.32 6.08
C ALA A 180 -15.11 -5.67 6.59
N ALA A 181 -14.13 -6.24 5.90
CA ALA A 181 -13.46 -7.46 6.31
C ALA A 181 -11.94 -7.32 6.19
N ILE A 182 -11.24 -8.02 7.07
CA ILE A 182 -9.78 -8.15 7.05
C ILE A 182 -9.42 -9.42 6.31
N TRP A 183 -8.58 -9.29 5.30
CA TRP A 183 -8.19 -10.37 4.40
C TRP A 183 -6.69 -10.64 4.48
N LEU A 184 -6.32 -11.90 4.31
CA LEU A 184 -4.96 -12.39 4.13
C LEU A 184 -4.80 -12.88 2.70
N ALA A 185 -3.84 -12.30 1.97
CA ALA A 185 -3.46 -12.75 0.63
C ALA A 185 -2.09 -13.44 0.68
N TYR A 186 -1.99 -14.64 0.13
CA TYR A 186 -0.76 -15.41 0.00
C TYR A 186 -0.16 -15.12 -1.37
N ILE A 187 1.09 -14.71 -1.38
CA ILE A 187 1.82 -14.36 -2.60
C ILE A 187 2.83 -15.46 -2.89
N ASP A 188 2.73 -16.02 -4.09
CA ASP A 188 3.61 -17.11 -4.52
C ASP A 188 5.03 -16.63 -4.82
N GLN A 189 5.96 -17.58 -4.81
CA GLN A 189 7.29 -17.41 -5.43
C GLN A 189 7.14 -16.97 -6.89
N ASP A 190 8.20 -16.40 -7.47
CA ASP A 190 8.18 -16.01 -8.86
C ASP A 190 8.05 -17.28 -9.76
N HIS A 191 7.19 -17.22 -10.77
CA HIS A 191 6.96 -18.34 -11.68
C HIS A 191 7.62 -18.07 -13.03
N ASP A 192 8.60 -18.91 -13.41
CA ASP A 192 9.20 -18.90 -14.73
C ASP A 192 8.48 -19.95 -15.61
N ILE A 193 7.66 -19.49 -16.55
CA ILE A 193 6.73 -20.35 -17.30
C ILE A 193 6.89 -20.13 -18.79
N THR A 194 7.13 -21.24 -19.52
CA THR A 194 6.87 -21.28 -20.97
C THR A 194 5.38 -21.46 -21.18
N VAL A 195 4.69 -20.43 -21.71
CA VAL A 195 3.24 -20.45 -21.88
C VAL A 195 2.81 -21.54 -22.87
N ALA A 196 1.95 -22.45 -22.40
CA ALA A 196 1.57 -23.63 -23.16
C ALA A 196 0.51 -23.35 -24.25
N ASP A 197 -0.34 -22.31 -24.07
CA ASP A 197 -1.49 -22.04 -24.95
C ASP A 197 -1.89 -20.57 -24.99
N GLY A 198 -2.89 -20.24 -25.84
CA GLY A 198 -3.40 -18.89 -26.00
C GLY A 198 -2.51 -17.98 -26.85
N ALA A 199 -2.72 -16.67 -26.74
CA ALA A 199 -2.02 -15.68 -27.55
C ALA A 199 -0.51 -15.58 -27.25
N ASN A 200 -0.10 -16.01 -26.04
CA ASN A 200 1.30 -15.97 -25.60
C ASN A 200 2.02 -17.32 -25.73
N ARG A 201 1.43 -18.29 -26.40
CA ARG A 201 2.00 -19.63 -26.55
C ARG A 201 3.45 -19.61 -27.00
N GLY A 202 4.30 -20.33 -26.24
CA GLY A 202 5.73 -20.46 -26.51
C GLY A 202 6.58 -19.29 -26.04
N GLN A 203 6.01 -18.30 -25.38
CA GLN A 203 6.76 -17.24 -24.71
C GLN A 203 7.19 -17.69 -23.31
N ASP A 204 8.43 -17.39 -22.96
CA ASP A 204 8.93 -17.53 -21.58
C ASP A 204 8.64 -16.26 -20.82
N ILE A 205 7.86 -16.37 -19.75
CA ILE A 205 7.39 -15.22 -18.97
C ILE A 205 7.63 -15.49 -17.48
N ILE A 206 8.24 -14.52 -16.80
CA ILE A 206 8.38 -14.53 -15.35
C ILE A 206 7.22 -13.76 -14.75
N TYR A 207 6.31 -14.49 -14.09
CA TYR A 207 5.19 -13.92 -13.36
C TYR A 207 5.59 -13.68 -11.90
N LYS A 208 5.36 -12.46 -11.42
CA LYS A 208 5.70 -12.02 -10.07
C LYS A 208 4.47 -11.50 -9.33
N ASN A 209 4.54 -11.57 -7.99
CA ASN A 209 3.47 -11.09 -7.12
C ASN A 209 2.10 -11.73 -7.44
N ILE A 210 2.08 -12.99 -7.81
CA ILE A 210 0.85 -13.73 -8.09
C ILE A 210 0.24 -14.20 -6.76
N VAL A 211 -1.06 -13.94 -6.58
CA VAL A 211 -1.80 -14.42 -5.43
C VAL A 211 -2.32 -15.84 -5.70
N SER A 212 -2.00 -16.77 -4.81
CA SER A 212 -2.51 -18.15 -4.86
C SER A 212 -3.76 -18.36 -4.02
N LYS A 213 -3.96 -17.53 -2.99
CA LYS A 213 -5.08 -17.67 -2.06
C LYS A 213 -5.39 -16.33 -1.40
N VAL A 214 -6.68 -16.07 -1.21
CA VAL A 214 -7.19 -14.98 -0.36
C VAL A 214 -8.13 -15.59 0.66
N LYS A 215 -7.91 -15.27 1.96
CA LYS A 215 -8.68 -15.79 3.08
C LYS A 215 -9.17 -14.64 3.95
N GLU A 216 -10.45 -14.66 4.31
CA GLU A 216 -10.97 -13.75 5.32
C GLU A 216 -10.44 -14.16 6.71
N LEU A 217 -9.85 -13.21 7.42
CA LEU A 217 -9.42 -13.42 8.81
C LEU A 217 -10.57 -13.12 9.76
N GLN A 218 -11.21 -11.98 9.60
CA GLN A 218 -12.40 -11.60 10.39
C GLN A 218 -13.12 -10.38 9.80
N ALA A 219 -14.35 -10.17 10.25
CA ALA A 219 -15.10 -8.93 9.99
C ALA A 219 -14.51 -7.77 10.79
N TRP A 220 -14.72 -6.54 10.30
CA TRP A 220 -14.25 -5.33 10.95
C TRP A 220 -15.29 -4.20 10.83
N ASP A 221 -15.44 -3.44 11.91
CA ASP A 221 -16.46 -2.38 12.08
C ASP A 221 -15.90 -0.95 12.07
N GLY A 222 -14.62 -0.79 11.76
CA GLY A 222 -13.96 0.52 11.72
C GLY A 222 -13.20 0.90 12.99
N GLY A 223 -13.40 0.18 14.10
CA GLY A 223 -12.73 0.46 15.37
C GLY A 223 -11.25 0.06 15.41
N ALA A 224 -10.48 0.64 16.33
CA ALA A 224 -9.11 0.20 16.57
C ALA A 224 -9.10 -1.27 17.00
N LEU A 225 -8.18 -2.07 16.42
CA LEU A 225 -8.16 -3.51 16.61
C LEU A 225 -6.73 -4.02 16.69
N THR A 226 -6.50 -4.94 17.63
CA THR A 226 -5.25 -5.73 17.70
C THR A 226 -5.59 -7.19 17.88
N PHE A 227 -4.99 -8.05 17.07
CA PHE A 227 -5.14 -9.51 17.17
C PHE A 227 -3.90 -10.22 16.64
N THR A 228 -3.81 -11.52 16.88
CA THR A 228 -2.71 -12.36 16.38
C THR A 228 -3.23 -13.43 15.43
N PHE A 229 -2.43 -13.80 14.44
CA PHE A 229 -2.72 -14.90 13.53
C PHE A 229 -1.41 -15.58 13.08
N SER A 230 -1.52 -16.83 12.59
CA SER A 230 -0.45 -17.49 11.85
C SER A 230 -0.82 -17.53 10.37
N PRO A 231 0.04 -17.04 9.47
CA PRO A 231 -0.20 -17.15 8.03
C PRO A 231 -0.11 -18.59 7.52
N MET A 232 0.58 -19.50 8.24
CA MET A 232 0.80 -20.89 7.81
C MET A 232 1.36 -20.93 6.37
N LEU A 233 2.50 -20.28 6.16
CA LEU A 233 3.16 -20.24 4.85
C LEU A 233 3.65 -21.62 4.43
N GLU A 234 3.57 -21.90 3.13
CA GLU A 234 4.12 -23.07 2.46
C GLU A 234 5.37 -22.64 1.66
N GLU A 235 6.23 -23.58 1.27
CA GLU A 235 7.43 -23.30 0.46
C GLU A 235 7.11 -22.60 -0.88
N SER A 236 5.90 -22.78 -1.42
CA SER A 236 5.43 -22.11 -2.63
C SER A 236 5.17 -20.61 -2.42
N HIS A 237 5.05 -20.16 -1.18
CA HIS A 237 4.73 -18.76 -0.88
C HIS A 237 6.00 -17.94 -0.67
N LYS A 238 6.14 -16.84 -1.41
CA LYS A 238 7.14 -15.80 -1.19
C LYS A 238 6.84 -14.99 0.08
N GLY A 239 5.56 -14.88 0.41
CA GLY A 239 5.11 -14.11 1.55
C GLY A 239 3.61 -13.89 1.57
N PHE A 240 3.19 -12.88 2.31
CA PHE A 240 1.76 -12.54 2.43
C PHE A 240 1.58 -11.03 2.65
N LEU A 241 0.36 -10.57 2.43
CA LEU A 241 -0.08 -9.26 2.86
C LEU A 241 -1.47 -9.34 3.50
N VAL A 242 -1.76 -8.39 4.40
CA VAL A 242 -3.07 -8.24 5.04
C VAL A 242 -3.69 -6.95 4.53
N PHE A 243 -4.97 -6.99 4.18
CA PHE A 243 -5.69 -5.80 3.75
C PHE A 243 -7.12 -5.76 4.28
N VAL A 244 -7.68 -4.57 4.38
CA VAL A 244 -9.08 -4.35 4.78
C VAL A 244 -9.86 -3.86 3.57
N GLN A 245 -10.98 -4.51 3.31
CA GLN A 245 -11.85 -4.16 2.19
C GLN A 245 -13.29 -3.99 2.64
N SER A 246 -13.93 -2.92 2.19
CA SER A 246 -15.36 -2.72 2.32
C SER A 246 -16.13 -3.84 1.63
N GLN A 247 -17.11 -4.41 2.32
CA GLN A 247 -18.01 -5.41 1.74
C GLN A 247 -19.17 -4.78 0.95
N ILE A 248 -19.33 -3.45 1.04
CA ILE A 248 -20.38 -2.68 0.37
C ILE A 248 -19.87 -2.03 -0.91
N THR A 249 -18.72 -1.33 -0.82
CA THR A 249 -18.19 -0.52 -1.93
C THR A 249 -17.03 -1.18 -2.66
N GLY A 250 -16.38 -2.20 -2.06
CA GLY A 250 -15.18 -2.82 -2.60
C GLY A 250 -13.90 -2.02 -2.36
N LYS A 251 -13.99 -0.82 -1.77
CA LYS A 251 -12.87 0.05 -1.47
C LYS A 251 -11.87 -0.61 -0.51
N ILE A 252 -10.60 -0.44 -0.78
CA ILE A 252 -9.52 -0.84 0.13
C ILE A 252 -9.30 0.28 1.14
N LEU A 253 -9.44 -0.04 2.43
CA LEU A 253 -9.37 0.91 3.54
C LEU A 253 -8.01 0.92 4.22
N ALA A 254 -7.36 -0.25 4.30
CA ALA A 254 -6.04 -0.40 4.87
C ALA A 254 -5.28 -1.55 4.22
N SER A 255 -3.95 -1.51 4.25
CA SER A 255 -3.08 -2.60 3.80
C SER A 255 -1.76 -2.61 4.56
N SER A 256 -1.19 -3.80 4.73
CA SER A 256 0.21 -3.97 5.12
C SER A 256 1.12 -3.87 3.89
N PRO A 257 2.43 -3.66 4.09
CA PRO A 257 3.42 -4.05 3.10
C PRO A 257 3.40 -5.57 2.90
N LEU A 258 4.06 -6.06 1.84
CA LEU A 258 4.33 -7.50 1.67
C LEU A 258 5.30 -7.96 2.75
N MET A 259 4.86 -8.92 3.57
CA MET A 259 5.72 -9.64 4.51
C MET A 259 6.33 -10.82 3.78
N GLN A 260 7.64 -10.83 3.67
CA GLN A 260 8.37 -11.93 3.01
C GLN A 260 8.58 -13.09 3.98
N SER A 261 8.59 -14.33 3.46
CA SER A 261 9.04 -15.50 4.22
C SER A 261 10.55 -15.43 4.43
N GLU A 262 11.05 -15.88 5.58
CA GLU A 262 12.49 -15.84 5.91
C GLU A 262 13.37 -16.60 4.90
N ASP A 263 12.80 -17.56 4.16
CA ASP A 263 13.48 -18.36 3.15
C ASP A 263 13.64 -17.66 1.79
N SER A 264 13.14 -16.44 1.61
CA SER A 264 13.15 -15.75 0.31
C SER A 264 14.42 -14.93 0.00
N GLU A 265 15.41 -14.90 0.91
CA GLU A 265 16.69 -14.17 0.75
C GLU A 265 17.89 -15.04 0.34
N SER A 266 17.67 -16.22 -0.24
CA SER A 266 18.78 -17.10 -0.64
C SER A 266 19.09 -17.07 -2.14
#